data_55588ffd1ffb8e5d2f022812a9f96807
#
_entry.id   55588ffd1ffb8e5d2f022812a9f96807
#
_cell.length_a   1.000
_cell.length_b   1.000
_cell.length_c   1.000
_cell.angle_alpha   90.00
_cell.angle_beta   90.00
_cell.angle_gamma   90.00
#
_symmetry.space_group_name_H-M   'P 1'
#
loop_
_entity.id
_entity.type
_entity.pdbx_description
1 polymer ?
#
loop_
_entity_poly.entity_id
_entity_poly.type
_entity_poly.pdbx_seq_one_letter_code
_entity_poly.pdbx_strand_id
1 'polypeptide(L)'
;MIFLKRVVLLLLFLACFFTNIFASGGKNNYKSTLGDTIDDFSLQNVDGNFISLASYPEAKGFIIVFTCNHCPFAKLYSGRFNSIAKKYGALNVPLLAINPMDTVVYEDESFVGMQEKAKLAAFTFPYLQDNLQSVAKDFNADHTPHAFVIWKESNQWIIKYTGAIDDNGAEGEKVKNHYLTNAVDDLLAGKKVYEPETRSIGCAVFYRK
;
A
#
# COMPACT_ATOMS: atom_id res chain seq x y z
N MET A 1 46.17 31.30 36.13
CA MET A 1 46.29 31.16 34.67
C MET A 1 45.97 29.71 34.17
N ILE A 2 46.01 28.72 35.04
CA ILE A 2 45.74 27.29 34.68
C ILE A 2 44.23 26.95 34.72
N PHE A 3 43.45 27.63 35.58
CA PHE A 3 42.02 27.38 35.76
C PHE A 3 41.18 27.84 34.54
N LEU A 4 41.58 28.92 33.90
CA LEU A 4 40.85 29.48 32.76
C LEU A 4 40.97 28.64 31.47
N LYS A 5 42.12 27.95 31.30
CA LYS A 5 42.33 27.02 30.15
C LYS A 5 41.51 25.72 30.23
N ARG A 6 41.16 25.25 31.45
CA ARG A 6 40.34 24.04 31.63
C ARG A 6 38.85 24.28 31.37
N VAL A 7 38.36 25.48 31.66
CA VAL A 7 36.95 25.85 31.43
C VAL A 7 36.69 26.05 29.93
N VAL A 8 37.63 26.63 29.19
CA VAL A 8 37.48 26.82 27.73
C VAL A 8 37.55 25.48 26.99
N LEU A 9 38.34 24.51 27.46
CA LEU A 9 38.41 23.17 26.85
C LEU A 9 37.14 22.33 27.11
N LEU A 10 36.47 22.52 28.26
CA LEU A 10 35.20 21.85 28.57
C LEU A 10 34.03 22.40 27.75
N LEU A 11 34.02 23.71 27.44
CA LEU A 11 33.00 24.36 26.64
C LEU A 11 33.12 24.00 25.15
N LEU A 12 34.34 23.70 24.66
CA LEU A 12 34.52 23.24 23.28
C LEU A 12 34.09 21.77 23.08
N PHE A 13 34.13 20.95 24.12
CA PHE A 13 33.62 19.55 24.04
C PHE A 13 32.10 19.44 24.11
N LEU A 14 31.40 20.43 24.67
CA LEU A 14 29.95 20.44 24.78
C LEU A 14 29.24 20.96 23.51
N ALA A 15 29.98 21.65 22.64
CA ALA A 15 29.43 22.21 21.40
C ALA A 15 29.39 21.21 20.22
N CYS A 16 30.02 20.03 20.34
CA CYS A 16 30.07 19.01 19.28
C CYS A 16 28.94 17.97 19.32
N PHE A 17 28.00 18.06 20.28
CA PHE A 17 26.97 17.04 20.44
C PHE A 17 25.56 17.42 19.95
N PHE A 18 25.36 18.57 19.33
CA PHE A 18 24.03 19.02 18.88
C PHE A 18 23.97 19.38 17.40
N THR A 19 24.55 18.55 16.53
CA THR A 19 24.18 18.59 15.13
C THR A 19 23.67 17.21 14.69
N ASN A 20 22.58 16.74 15.32
CA ASN A 20 21.69 15.83 14.62
C ASN A 20 20.95 16.66 13.59
N ILE A 21 21.57 16.90 12.46
CA ILE A 21 20.89 17.33 11.26
C ILE A 21 19.97 16.17 10.91
N PHE A 22 18.67 16.32 11.25
CA PHE A 22 17.62 15.62 10.56
C PHE A 22 17.76 16.00 9.08
N ALA A 23 18.47 15.18 8.34
CA ALA A 23 18.37 15.16 6.91
C ALA A 23 16.92 14.78 6.62
N SER A 24 16.07 15.79 6.48
CA SER A 24 14.80 15.67 5.79
C SER A 24 15.15 15.13 4.41
N GLY A 25 15.06 13.83 4.24
CA GLY A 25 15.18 13.20 2.95
C GLY A 25 14.13 13.81 2.05
N GLY A 26 14.57 14.69 1.15
CA GLY A 26 13.71 15.19 0.10
C GLY A 26 13.11 13.97 -0.59
N LYS A 27 11.77 13.83 -0.57
CA LYS A 27 11.06 12.85 -1.36
C LYS A 27 11.44 13.10 -2.82
N ASN A 28 12.34 12.31 -3.33
CA ASN A 28 12.59 12.28 -4.76
C ASN A 28 11.28 11.83 -5.42
N ASN A 29 10.81 12.56 -6.42
CA ASN A 29 9.65 12.23 -7.24
C ASN A 29 9.92 10.99 -8.12
N TYR A 30 10.37 9.89 -7.50
CA TYR A 30 10.55 8.63 -8.20
C TYR A 30 9.25 7.83 -8.09
N LYS A 31 8.81 7.34 -9.23
CA LYS A 31 7.75 6.35 -9.36
C LYS A 31 8.17 5.09 -8.61
N SER A 32 7.38 4.64 -7.64
CA SER A 32 7.62 3.37 -6.95
C SER A 32 7.62 2.23 -7.96
N THR A 33 8.71 1.49 -7.95
CA THR A 33 8.93 0.32 -8.80
C THR A 33 9.21 -0.91 -7.93
N LEU A 34 9.41 -2.06 -8.58
CA LEU A 34 9.85 -3.26 -7.87
C LEU A 34 11.17 -3.00 -7.13
N GLY A 35 11.19 -3.34 -5.85
CA GLY A 35 12.32 -3.13 -4.96
C GLY A 35 12.31 -1.80 -4.21
N ASP A 36 11.43 -0.87 -4.57
CA ASP A 36 11.30 0.39 -3.84
C ASP A 36 10.69 0.18 -2.46
N THR A 37 11.05 1.06 -1.55
CA THR A 37 10.57 1.07 -0.17
C THR A 37 9.31 1.91 -0.05
N ILE A 38 8.32 1.41 0.66
CA ILE A 38 7.10 2.12 1.03
C ILE A 38 7.16 2.51 2.49
N ASP A 39 6.97 3.80 2.75
CA ASP A 39 6.79 4.34 4.09
C ASP A 39 5.42 3.96 4.66
N ASP A 40 5.28 3.98 5.99
CA ASP A 40 3.97 3.81 6.62
C ASP A 40 3.03 4.95 6.22
N PHE A 41 1.77 4.62 6.05
CA PHE A 41 0.69 5.58 5.76
C PHE A 41 -0.48 5.35 6.71
N SER A 42 -1.35 6.34 6.83
CA SER A 42 -2.56 6.23 7.63
C SER A 42 -3.75 6.77 6.83
N LEU A 43 -4.72 5.91 6.52
CA LEU A 43 -5.90 6.24 5.74
C LEU A 43 -7.18 5.89 6.50
N GLN A 44 -8.26 6.64 6.25
CA GLN A 44 -9.55 6.40 6.86
C GLN A 44 -10.22 5.18 6.22
N ASN A 45 -10.60 4.21 7.06
CA ASN A 45 -11.39 3.05 6.68
C ASN A 45 -12.89 3.39 6.66
N VAL A 46 -13.67 2.65 5.89
CA VAL A 46 -15.14 2.82 5.79
C VAL A 46 -15.88 2.68 7.12
N ASP A 47 -15.30 2.10 8.15
CA ASP A 47 -15.85 2.06 9.52
C ASP A 47 -15.56 3.33 10.33
N GLY A 48 -14.83 4.30 9.75
CA GLY A 48 -14.44 5.57 10.37
C GLY A 48 -13.10 5.55 11.09
N ASN A 49 -12.51 4.39 11.35
CA ASN A 49 -11.20 4.27 11.99
C ASN A 49 -10.07 4.57 11.00
N PHE A 50 -8.90 4.95 11.51
CA PHE A 50 -7.70 5.08 10.70
C PHE A 50 -6.88 3.81 10.75
N ILE A 51 -6.43 3.34 9.58
CA ILE A 51 -5.62 2.14 9.42
C ILE A 51 -4.28 2.52 8.80
N SER A 52 -3.20 1.97 9.37
CA SER A 52 -1.83 2.09 8.87
C SER A 52 -1.18 0.71 8.77
N LEU A 53 -0.01 0.61 8.14
CA LEU A 53 0.76 -0.63 8.16
C LEU A 53 1.18 -1.01 9.59
N ALA A 54 1.46 -0.01 10.43
CA ALA A 54 1.78 -0.21 11.86
C ALA A 54 0.60 -0.76 12.68
N SER A 55 -0.65 -0.69 12.17
CA SER A 55 -1.81 -1.33 12.81
C SER A 55 -1.72 -2.86 12.83
N TYR A 56 -0.76 -3.44 12.10
CA TYR A 56 -0.56 -4.88 11.96
C TYR A 56 0.86 -5.29 12.35
N PRO A 57 1.21 -5.29 13.65
CA PRO A 57 2.59 -5.53 14.10
C PRO A 57 3.15 -6.90 13.69
N GLU A 58 2.27 -7.90 13.54
CA GLU A 58 2.64 -9.27 13.17
C GLU A 58 2.67 -9.52 11.65
N ALA A 59 2.40 -8.49 10.83
CA ALA A 59 2.37 -8.65 9.39
C ALA A 59 3.76 -8.98 8.84
N LYS A 60 3.81 -10.01 7.99
CA LYS A 60 4.99 -10.38 7.19
C LYS A 60 5.07 -9.57 5.91
N GLY A 61 3.93 -9.18 5.38
CA GLY A 61 3.73 -8.39 4.19
C GLY A 61 2.29 -7.92 4.10
N PHE A 62 1.96 -7.19 3.06
CA PHE A 62 0.60 -6.75 2.76
C PHE A 62 0.27 -6.99 1.30
N ILE A 63 -0.99 -7.30 1.05
CA ILE A 63 -1.61 -7.20 -0.27
C ILE A 63 -2.27 -5.81 -0.31
N ILE A 64 -1.80 -4.93 -1.17
CA ILE A 64 -2.37 -3.60 -1.40
C ILE A 64 -3.07 -3.65 -2.75
N VAL A 65 -4.37 -3.30 -2.78
CA VAL A 65 -5.14 -3.25 -4.02
C VAL A 65 -5.76 -1.87 -4.17
N PHE A 66 -5.27 -1.11 -5.15
CA PHE A 66 -5.97 0.10 -5.56
C PHE A 66 -7.21 -0.29 -6.36
N THR A 67 -8.37 0.11 -5.87
CA THR A 67 -9.67 -0.26 -6.41
C THR A 67 -10.65 0.91 -6.29
N CYS A 68 -11.83 0.80 -6.89
CA CYS A 68 -12.84 1.86 -6.84
C CYS A 68 -14.25 1.29 -7.01
N ASN A 69 -15.26 2.16 -6.84
CA ASN A 69 -16.67 1.77 -6.89
C ASN A 69 -17.22 1.74 -8.31
N HIS A 70 -16.90 2.74 -9.14
CA HIS A 70 -17.51 2.90 -10.46
C HIS A 70 -16.91 2.00 -11.53
N CYS A 71 -15.61 1.65 -11.44
CA CYS A 71 -14.88 0.93 -12.47
C CYS A 71 -15.46 -0.49 -12.72
N PRO A 72 -15.89 -0.81 -13.95
CA PRO A 72 -16.40 -2.14 -14.27
C PRO A 72 -15.38 -3.25 -14.00
N PHE A 73 -14.12 -3.01 -14.29
CA PHE A 73 -13.05 -3.97 -14.05
C PHE A 73 -12.84 -4.24 -12.55
N ALA A 74 -12.88 -3.20 -11.70
CA ALA A 74 -12.76 -3.36 -10.26
C ALA A 74 -13.95 -4.15 -9.66
N LYS A 75 -15.16 -3.93 -10.19
CA LYS A 75 -16.37 -4.64 -9.75
C LYS A 75 -16.27 -6.15 -9.92
N LEU A 76 -15.56 -6.63 -10.93
CA LEU A 76 -15.40 -8.07 -11.22
C LEU A 76 -14.65 -8.82 -10.12
N TYR A 77 -13.82 -8.10 -9.34
CA TYR A 77 -12.97 -8.71 -8.31
C TYR A 77 -13.52 -8.63 -6.89
N SER A 78 -14.62 -7.91 -6.64
CA SER A 78 -15.13 -7.64 -5.28
C SER A 78 -15.30 -8.91 -4.43
N GLY A 79 -15.83 -10.01 -5.01
CA GLY A 79 -15.98 -11.28 -4.29
C GLY A 79 -14.67 -12.03 -4.08
N ARG A 80 -13.73 -11.93 -5.05
CA ARG A 80 -12.41 -12.58 -4.95
C ARG A 80 -11.55 -11.94 -3.86
N PHE A 81 -11.65 -10.63 -3.64
CA PHE A 81 -10.93 -9.95 -2.57
C PHE A 81 -11.29 -10.50 -1.20
N ASN A 82 -12.55 -10.84 -0.92
CA ASN A 82 -12.95 -11.47 0.34
C ASN A 82 -12.24 -12.83 0.55
N SER A 83 -12.15 -13.65 -0.50
CA SER A 83 -11.47 -14.95 -0.44
C SER A 83 -9.97 -14.80 -0.22
N ILE A 84 -9.34 -13.86 -0.94
CA ILE A 84 -7.92 -13.53 -0.79
C ILE A 84 -7.64 -13.00 0.62
N ALA A 85 -8.42 -12.04 1.10
CA ALA A 85 -8.27 -11.45 2.43
C ALA A 85 -8.38 -12.50 3.53
N LYS A 86 -9.36 -13.40 3.43
CA LYS A 86 -9.54 -14.52 4.38
C LYS A 86 -8.34 -15.46 4.39
N LYS A 87 -7.88 -15.90 3.18
CA LYS A 87 -6.75 -16.84 3.06
C LYS A 87 -5.48 -16.26 3.64
N TYR A 88 -5.10 -15.06 3.19
CA TYR A 88 -3.78 -14.51 3.50
C TYR A 88 -3.75 -13.72 4.82
N GLY A 89 -4.88 -13.17 5.27
CA GLY A 89 -4.99 -12.59 6.60
C GLY A 89 -4.66 -13.58 7.71
N ALA A 90 -5.11 -14.84 7.57
CA ALA A 90 -4.77 -15.93 8.49
C ALA A 90 -3.26 -16.29 8.50
N LEU A 91 -2.50 -15.85 7.50
CA LEU A 91 -1.06 -16.11 7.34
C LEU A 91 -0.20 -14.86 7.67
N ASN A 92 -0.80 -13.85 8.30
CA ASN A 92 -0.20 -12.54 8.60
C ASN A 92 0.21 -11.75 7.33
N VAL A 93 -0.59 -11.86 6.27
CA VAL A 93 -0.48 -11.04 5.05
C VAL A 93 -1.85 -10.41 4.76
N PRO A 94 -2.26 -9.37 5.53
CA PRO A 94 -3.56 -8.73 5.35
C PRO A 94 -3.70 -8.03 4.00
N LEU A 95 -4.94 -7.99 3.50
CA LEU A 95 -5.32 -7.23 2.31
C LEU A 95 -5.87 -5.87 2.76
N LEU A 96 -5.32 -4.79 2.18
CA LEU A 96 -5.83 -3.43 2.29
C LEU A 96 -6.27 -2.97 0.90
N ALA A 97 -7.56 -2.70 0.73
CA ALA A 97 -8.10 -2.08 -0.48
C ALA A 97 -8.08 -0.56 -0.33
N ILE A 98 -7.56 0.15 -1.32
CA ILE A 98 -7.40 1.61 -1.28
C ILE A 98 -8.14 2.22 -2.47
N ASN A 99 -8.97 3.22 -2.19
CA ASN A 99 -9.68 3.99 -3.21
C ASN A 99 -9.02 5.35 -3.40
N PRO A 100 -8.32 5.58 -4.54
CA PRO A 100 -7.64 6.83 -4.84
C PRO A 100 -8.46 7.76 -5.74
N MET A 101 -9.71 7.42 -6.05
CA MET A 101 -10.48 8.17 -7.06
C MET A 101 -10.95 9.52 -6.54
N ASP A 102 -11.03 10.48 -7.45
CA ASP A 102 -11.48 11.81 -7.14
C ASP A 102 -12.99 11.86 -6.90
N THR A 103 -13.36 12.13 -5.65
CA THR A 103 -14.77 12.24 -5.22
C THR A 103 -15.49 13.44 -5.82
N VAL A 104 -14.78 14.44 -6.33
CA VAL A 104 -15.37 15.59 -7.03
C VAL A 104 -15.82 15.22 -8.44
N VAL A 105 -15.09 14.27 -9.07
CA VAL A 105 -15.40 13.81 -10.43
C VAL A 105 -16.40 12.66 -10.41
N TYR A 106 -16.30 11.79 -9.40
CA TYR A 106 -17.11 10.58 -9.28
C TYR A 106 -17.82 10.53 -7.94
N GLU A 107 -19.11 10.84 -7.91
CA GLU A 107 -19.92 10.86 -6.68
C GLU A 107 -19.97 9.49 -5.97
N ASP A 108 -19.99 8.40 -6.76
CA ASP A 108 -19.95 7.02 -6.24
C ASP A 108 -18.70 6.71 -5.41
N GLU A 109 -17.62 7.51 -5.54
CA GLU A 109 -16.38 7.36 -4.81
C GLU A 109 -16.35 8.14 -3.50
N SER A 110 -17.45 8.82 -3.16
CA SER A 110 -17.61 9.49 -1.87
C SER A 110 -17.46 8.48 -0.72
N PHE A 111 -17.10 8.97 0.45
CA PHE A 111 -16.94 8.11 1.64
C PHE A 111 -18.22 7.30 1.94
N VAL A 112 -19.39 7.92 1.77
CA VAL A 112 -20.69 7.24 1.91
C VAL A 112 -20.85 6.16 0.84
N GLY A 113 -20.53 6.45 -0.43
CA GLY A 113 -20.57 5.46 -1.52
C GLY A 113 -19.64 4.29 -1.27
N MET A 114 -18.44 4.53 -0.68
CA MET A 114 -17.54 3.46 -0.27
C MET A 114 -18.13 2.60 0.86
N GLN A 115 -18.79 3.20 1.85
CA GLN A 115 -19.47 2.48 2.94
C GLN A 115 -20.58 1.58 2.40
N GLU A 116 -21.40 2.11 1.49
CA GLU A 116 -22.46 1.34 0.83
C GLU A 116 -21.90 0.18 0.02
N LYS A 117 -20.85 0.43 -0.77
CA LYS A 117 -20.16 -0.62 -1.54
C LYS A 117 -19.60 -1.72 -0.64
N ALA A 118 -18.92 -1.36 0.43
CA ALA A 118 -18.35 -2.32 1.37
C ALA A 118 -19.43 -3.19 2.01
N LYS A 119 -20.57 -2.58 2.38
CA LYS A 119 -21.74 -3.29 2.94
C LYS A 119 -22.37 -4.24 1.92
N LEU A 120 -22.64 -3.75 0.70
CA LEU A 120 -23.29 -4.55 -0.36
C LEU A 120 -22.42 -5.74 -0.81
N ALA A 121 -21.11 -5.53 -0.91
CA ALA A 121 -20.14 -6.57 -1.29
C ALA A 121 -19.66 -7.41 -0.10
N ALA A 122 -20.18 -7.16 1.11
CA ALA A 122 -19.79 -7.82 2.36
C ALA A 122 -18.27 -7.89 2.54
N PHE A 123 -17.58 -6.76 2.39
CA PHE A 123 -16.13 -6.71 2.52
C PHE A 123 -15.69 -7.12 3.93
N THR A 124 -14.73 -8.04 4.00
CA THR A 124 -14.16 -8.58 5.23
C THR A 124 -12.74 -8.05 5.50
N PHE A 125 -12.34 -7.02 4.77
CA PHE A 125 -11.04 -6.38 4.78
C PHE A 125 -11.21 -4.85 4.82
N PRO A 126 -10.19 -4.09 5.24
CA PRO A 126 -10.23 -2.63 5.21
C PRO A 126 -10.39 -2.07 3.79
N TYR A 127 -11.32 -1.13 3.64
CA TYR A 127 -11.49 -0.35 2.42
C TYR A 127 -11.24 1.12 2.74
N LEU A 128 -10.08 1.60 2.32
CA LEU A 128 -9.47 2.84 2.75
C LEU A 128 -9.64 3.94 1.71
N GLN A 129 -9.92 5.16 2.17
CA GLN A 129 -10.02 6.32 1.28
C GLN A 129 -8.69 7.06 1.20
N ASP A 130 -8.08 7.14 0.01
CA ASP A 130 -6.90 7.98 -0.27
C ASP A 130 -7.33 9.28 -0.95
N ASN A 131 -8.04 10.13 -0.20
CA ASN A 131 -8.62 11.38 -0.72
C ASN A 131 -7.55 12.36 -1.26
N LEU A 132 -6.32 12.32 -0.76
CA LEU A 132 -5.21 13.14 -1.24
C LEU A 132 -4.42 12.47 -2.36
N GLN A 133 -4.71 11.24 -2.69
CA GLN A 133 -4.01 10.43 -3.68
C GLN A 133 -2.50 10.28 -3.38
N SER A 134 -2.12 10.46 -2.11
CA SER A 134 -0.71 10.42 -1.70
C SER A 134 -0.17 8.99 -1.73
N VAL A 135 -0.93 8.05 -1.19
CA VAL A 135 -0.54 6.63 -1.17
C VAL A 135 -0.54 6.06 -2.58
N ALA A 136 -1.55 6.39 -3.41
CA ALA A 136 -1.56 5.98 -4.80
C ALA A 136 -0.36 6.52 -5.60
N LYS A 137 0.08 7.76 -5.31
CA LYS A 137 1.28 8.35 -5.91
C LYS A 137 2.55 7.64 -5.44
N ASP A 138 2.65 7.32 -4.15
CA ASP A 138 3.81 6.61 -3.60
C ASP A 138 3.96 5.21 -4.21
N PHE A 139 2.87 4.50 -4.48
CA PHE A 139 2.86 3.21 -5.19
C PHE A 139 2.92 3.35 -6.70
N ASN A 140 2.75 4.54 -7.25
CA ASN A 140 2.53 4.76 -8.69
C ASN A 140 1.38 3.91 -9.25
N ALA A 141 0.27 3.83 -8.53
CA ALA A 141 -0.91 3.12 -8.97
C ALA A 141 -1.61 3.90 -10.09
N ASP A 142 -1.60 3.38 -11.30
CA ASP A 142 -2.11 4.05 -12.50
C ASP A 142 -3.47 3.57 -12.97
N HIS A 143 -3.95 2.44 -12.43
CA HIS A 143 -5.25 1.85 -12.76
C HIS A 143 -6.02 1.38 -11.53
N THR A 144 -7.30 1.10 -11.69
CA THR A 144 -8.12 0.33 -10.75
C THR A 144 -8.85 -0.78 -11.51
N PRO A 145 -8.65 -2.08 -11.11
CA PRO A 145 -7.80 -2.53 -10.02
C PRO A 145 -6.31 -2.59 -10.40
N HIS A 146 -5.43 -2.24 -9.45
CA HIS A 146 -3.99 -2.44 -9.54
C HIS A 146 -3.50 -3.05 -8.23
N ALA A 147 -2.84 -4.19 -8.28
CA ALA A 147 -2.40 -4.93 -7.10
C ALA A 147 -0.89 -4.81 -6.86
N PHE A 148 -0.52 -4.76 -5.58
CA PHE A 148 0.85 -4.77 -5.12
C PHE A 148 0.99 -5.75 -3.97
N VAL A 149 2.18 -6.34 -3.83
CA VAL A 149 2.59 -7.03 -2.60
C VAL A 149 3.81 -6.32 -2.05
N ILE A 150 3.71 -5.83 -0.83
CA ILE A 150 4.86 -5.35 -0.08
C ILE A 150 5.26 -6.39 0.97
N TRP A 151 6.57 -6.55 1.18
CA TRP A 151 7.10 -7.55 2.08
C TRP A 151 8.11 -6.94 3.05
N LYS A 152 8.11 -7.42 4.29
CA LYS A 152 8.98 -6.88 5.32
C LYS A 152 10.39 -7.44 5.19
N GLU A 153 11.36 -6.56 4.91
CA GLU A 153 12.79 -6.89 4.86
C GLU A 153 13.56 -5.84 5.64
N SER A 154 14.41 -6.26 6.56
CA SER A 154 15.24 -5.34 7.38
C SER A 154 14.45 -4.18 8.00
N ASN A 155 13.22 -4.48 8.46
CA ASN A 155 12.28 -3.51 9.04
C ASN A 155 11.76 -2.44 8.06
N GLN A 156 11.85 -2.68 6.75
CA GLN A 156 11.30 -1.85 5.70
C GLN A 156 10.24 -2.63 4.91
N TRP A 157 9.28 -1.92 4.32
CA TRP A 157 8.29 -2.49 3.40
C TRP A 157 8.77 -2.33 1.97
N ILE A 158 9.07 -3.43 1.30
CA ILE A 158 9.64 -3.45 -0.06
C ILE A 158 8.60 -3.98 -1.04
N ILE A 159 8.37 -3.30 -2.17
CA ILE A 159 7.50 -3.78 -3.23
C ILE A 159 8.13 -5.02 -3.88
N LYS A 160 7.42 -6.14 -3.81
CA LYS A 160 7.83 -7.44 -4.38
C LYS A 160 7.00 -7.88 -5.57
N TYR A 161 5.81 -7.30 -5.71
CA TYR A 161 4.92 -7.55 -6.84
C TYR A 161 4.15 -6.28 -7.19
N THR A 162 3.91 -6.08 -8.48
CA THR A 162 3.01 -5.05 -9.02
C THR A 162 2.30 -5.57 -10.26
N GLY A 163 0.99 -5.34 -10.38
CA GLY A 163 0.26 -5.71 -11.60
C GLY A 163 -1.18 -6.16 -11.40
N ALA A 164 -1.58 -7.15 -12.20
CA ALA A 164 -2.92 -7.71 -12.22
C ALA A 164 -3.19 -8.64 -11.01
N ILE A 165 -4.45 -8.87 -10.69
CA ILE A 165 -4.85 -9.87 -9.69
C ILE A 165 -4.69 -11.28 -10.30
N ASP A 166 -5.21 -11.46 -11.49
CA ASP A 166 -5.15 -12.70 -12.27
C ASP A 166 -5.36 -12.40 -13.77
N ASP A 167 -5.42 -13.42 -14.61
CA ASP A 167 -5.57 -13.30 -16.06
C ASP A 167 -7.04 -13.30 -16.55
N ASN A 168 -8.03 -13.41 -15.64
CA ASN A 168 -9.43 -13.42 -16.03
C ASN A 168 -10.35 -12.75 -15.00
N GLY A 169 -10.52 -11.44 -15.12
CA GLY A 169 -11.44 -10.68 -14.27
C GLY A 169 -12.90 -11.09 -14.41
N ALA A 170 -13.35 -11.39 -15.62
CA ALA A 170 -14.74 -11.69 -15.89
C ALA A 170 -15.20 -13.05 -15.36
N GLU A 171 -14.38 -14.09 -15.54
CA GLU A 171 -14.75 -15.47 -15.24
C GLU A 171 -13.70 -16.11 -14.31
N GLY A 172 -13.92 -15.96 -12.99
CA GLY A 172 -12.98 -16.45 -11.96
C GLY A 172 -12.66 -17.93 -12.06
N GLU A 173 -13.60 -18.74 -12.54
CA GLU A 173 -13.44 -20.19 -12.73
C GLU A 173 -12.53 -20.53 -13.92
N LYS A 174 -12.31 -19.58 -14.82
CA LYS A 174 -11.43 -19.74 -15.98
C LYS A 174 -10.04 -19.12 -15.80
N VAL A 175 -9.74 -18.63 -14.59
CA VAL A 175 -8.41 -18.13 -14.26
C VAL A 175 -7.39 -19.25 -14.40
N LYS A 176 -6.33 -18.98 -15.16
CA LYS A 176 -5.19 -19.88 -15.34
C LYS A 176 -3.96 -19.41 -14.58
N ASN A 177 -3.77 -18.09 -14.54
CA ASN A 177 -2.64 -17.46 -13.89
C ASN A 177 -3.11 -16.59 -12.72
N HIS A 178 -2.83 -17.03 -11.52
CA HIS A 178 -3.19 -16.37 -10.27
C HIS A 178 -2.07 -15.42 -9.81
N TYR A 179 -1.69 -14.44 -10.63
CA TYR A 179 -0.49 -13.62 -10.46
C TYR A 179 -0.27 -13.12 -9.04
N LEU A 180 -1.25 -12.40 -8.47
CA LEU A 180 -1.18 -11.83 -7.13
C LEU A 180 -0.97 -12.90 -6.06
N THR A 181 -1.77 -13.96 -6.10
CA THR A 181 -1.71 -15.00 -5.06
C THR A 181 -0.48 -15.88 -5.20
N ASN A 182 0.00 -16.14 -6.43
CA ASN A 182 1.28 -16.81 -6.64
C ASN A 182 2.45 -16.01 -6.06
N ALA A 183 2.44 -14.68 -6.24
CA ALA A 183 3.47 -13.82 -5.66
C ALA A 183 3.49 -13.91 -4.13
N VAL A 184 2.33 -13.89 -3.48
CA VAL A 184 2.25 -14.04 -2.02
C VAL A 184 2.68 -15.44 -1.57
N ASP A 185 2.26 -16.50 -2.28
CA ASP A 185 2.61 -17.89 -1.97
C ASP A 185 4.14 -18.13 -2.13
N ASP A 186 4.79 -17.53 -3.14
CA ASP A 186 6.25 -17.55 -3.29
C ASP A 186 6.96 -16.90 -2.09
N LEU A 187 6.51 -15.71 -1.67
CA LEU A 187 7.09 -14.97 -0.55
C LEU A 187 6.90 -15.70 0.79
N LEU A 188 5.73 -16.29 1.00
CA LEU A 188 5.47 -17.12 2.18
C LEU A 188 6.35 -18.38 2.22
N ALA A 189 6.72 -18.92 1.05
CA ALA A 189 7.66 -20.03 0.92
C ALA A 189 9.14 -19.61 0.99
N GLY A 190 9.44 -18.32 1.22
CA GLY A 190 10.81 -17.79 1.25
C GLY A 190 11.49 -17.72 -0.11
N LYS A 191 10.72 -17.74 -1.20
CA LYS A 191 11.20 -17.69 -2.58
C LYS A 191 11.15 -16.26 -3.13
N LYS A 192 11.90 -16.03 -4.21
CA LYS A 192 11.66 -14.87 -5.08
C LYS A 192 10.35 -15.06 -5.83
N VAL A 193 9.60 -13.97 -5.99
CA VAL A 193 8.41 -13.94 -6.84
C VAL A 193 8.82 -14.30 -8.27
N TYR A 194 8.18 -15.33 -8.83
CA TYR A 194 8.51 -15.83 -10.17
C TYR A 194 8.18 -14.81 -11.25
N GLU A 195 7.01 -14.18 -11.17
CA GLU A 195 6.54 -13.14 -12.08
C GLU A 195 6.21 -11.86 -11.28
N PRO A 196 7.24 -11.03 -10.98
CA PRO A 196 7.09 -9.94 -10.02
C PRO A 196 6.34 -8.73 -10.60
N GLU A 197 6.20 -8.64 -11.93
CA GLU A 197 5.51 -7.56 -12.61
C GLU A 197 4.60 -8.11 -13.71
N THR A 198 3.33 -7.67 -13.69
CA THR A 198 2.35 -8.03 -14.72
C THR A 198 1.56 -6.79 -15.13
N ARG A 199 0.92 -6.82 -16.28
CA ARG A 199 0.13 -5.70 -16.77
C ARG A 199 -1.23 -5.66 -16.07
N SER A 200 -1.49 -4.63 -15.26
CA SER A 200 -2.84 -4.32 -14.76
C SER A 200 -3.73 -3.77 -15.88
N ILE A 201 -5.02 -4.11 -15.85
CA ILE A 201 -6.03 -3.60 -16.78
C ILE A 201 -7.18 -3.04 -15.96
N GLY A 202 -7.53 -1.78 -16.21
CA GLY A 202 -8.56 -1.11 -15.43
C GLY A 202 -8.80 0.33 -15.86
N CYS A 203 -9.59 1.04 -15.06
CA CYS A 203 -9.83 2.47 -15.26
C CYS A 203 -8.63 3.27 -14.75
N ALA A 204 -8.20 4.26 -15.53
CA ALA A 204 -7.05 5.10 -15.14
C ALA A 204 -7.32 5.90 -13.85
N VAL A 205 -6.31 6.03 -13.01
CA VAL A 205 -6.30 6.95 -11.87
C VAL A 205 -5.84 8.32 -12.35
N PHE A 206 -6.74 9.29 -12.31
CA PHE A 206 -6.42 10.68 -12.66
C PHE A 206 -5.98 11.43 -11.41
N TYR A 207 -4.71 11.78 -11.35
CA TYR A 207 -4.14 12.52 -10.23
C TYR A 207 -4.50 14.00 -10.28
N ARG A 208 -4.95 14.54 -9.16
CA ARG A 208 -5.13 16.00 -9.00
C ARG A 208 -3.78 16.70 -9.13
N LYS A 209 -3.82 17.86 -9.79
CA LYS A 209 -2.65 18.75 -9.95
C LYS A 209 -2.38 19.55 -8.67
#